data_aa6648f598bc4af82104d08de092275e
#
_entry.id   aa6648f598bc4af82104d08de092275e
#
_cell.length_a   1.000
_cell.length_b   1.000
_cell.length_c   1.000
_cell.angle_alpha   90.00
_cell.angle_beta   90.00
_cell.angle_gamma   90.00
#
_symmetry.space_group_name_H-M   'P 1'
#
loop_
_entity.id
_entity.type
_entity.pdbx_description
1 polymer ?
#
loop_
_entity_poly.entity_id
_entity_poly.type
_entity_poly.pdbx_seq_one_letter_code
_entity_poly.pdbx_strand_id
1 'polypeptide(L)'
;MKSDNTRPTFNKPRRYTRLIFQQGRPPIDADFNEAHEIQLQMLRSYAADLIGDQGAVGGAFEITPERGAEEGGTHPVKDLTIGTGRYYVDGMQCENGADAVKLSTQPFGGPTADDLLQKPITVPALVYLDVWEHHRTWIEDDVLRDPALGGSDTGTRSRTVWEVRLLSKDKWTADEKKNFAKKGFAWKEALESRDGANHGKLRVRFNAGAHGGGDCDVDADARYRGVENQLYRVEIHRAGMALPSSADPDDPKDPDKKKFLDERAHAATFKWSRENGSVAARWVKARDCDPADGTVLRIEGPRDEVHGFSAGDWIEITEEVDDLRRHGWYFCADQTRRGRCAYA
;
A
#
# COMPACT_ATOMS: atom_id res chain seq x y z
N MET A 1 -3.84 0.53 4.75
CA MET A 1 -3.98 0.98 6.15
C MET A 1 -4.42 -0.22 6.96
N LYS A 2 -3.68 -0.59 7.99
CA LYS A 2 -3.95 -1.74 8.88
C LYS A 2 -4.20 -1.16 10.27
N SER A 3 -5.45 -0.90 10.64
CA SER A 3 -5.81 -0.31 11.93
C SER A 3 -7.21 -0.72 12.34
N ASP A 4 -7.39 -0.81 13.65
CA ASP A 4 -8.68 -1.13 14.27
C ASP A 4 -9.53 0.16 14.36
N ASN A 5 -10.17 0.50 13.27
CA ASN A 5 -11.04 1.66 13.15
C ASN A 5 -12.48 1.21 13.06
N THR A 6 -13.41 1.97 13.67
CA THR A 6 -14.84 1.67 13.51
C THR A 6 -15.29 1.76 12.05
N ARG A 7 -14.94 2.85 11.37
CA ARG A 7 -15.23 3.04 9.91
C ARG A 7 -14.49 4.27 9.37
N PRO A 8 -14.12 4.29 8.09
CA PRO A 8 -13.72 5.51 7.40
C PRO A 8 -14.99 6.28 6.97
N THR A 9 -15.14 7.53 7.40
CA THR A 9 -16.29 8.39 7.06
C THR A 9 -15.93 9.51 6.10
N PHE A 10 -14.63 9.86 6.00
CA PHE A 10 -14.17 10.89 5.09
C PHE A 10 -14.52 10.56 3.63
N ASN A 11 -15.14 11.53 2.97
CA ASN A 11 -15.53 11.42 1.56
C ASN A 11 -15.33 12.76 0.84
N LYS A 12 -14.24 12.89 0.08
CA LYS A 12 -13.89 14.10 -0.66
C LYS A 12 -15.01 14.66 -1.53
N PRO A 13 -15.79 13.88 -2.29
CA PRO A 13 -16.94 14.36 -3.07
C PRO A 13 -18.02 15.10 -2.26
N ARG A 14 -18.16 14.80 -0.96
CA ARG A 14 -19.14 15.50 -0.10
C ARG A 14 -18.74 16.93 0.25
N ARG A 15 -17.47 17.30 0.05
CA ARG A 15 -16.95 18.66 0.24
C ARG A 15 -17.16 19.22 1.65
N TYR A 16 -17.11 18.40 2.67
CA TYR A 16 -17.16 18.87 4.04
C TYR A 16 -15.90 19.66 4.37
N THR A 17 -16.07 20.76 5.12
CA THR A 17 -14.97 21.67 5.49
C THR A 17 -14.60 21.54 6.97
N ARG A 18 -15.46 20.98 7.79
CA ARG A 18 -15.22 20.72 9.21
C ARG A 18 -16.23 19.73 9.78
N LEU A 19 -15.84 19.07 10.85
CA LEU A 19 -16.73 18.30 11.70
C LEU A 19 -17.26 19.18 12.84
N ILE A 20 -18.53 19.02 13.22
CA ILE A 20 -19.17 19.74 14.33
C ILE A 20 -19.81 18.71 15.25
N PHE A 21 -19.29 18.59 16.48
CA PHE A 21 -19.87 17.74 17.49
C PHE A 21 -21.22 18.24 17.95
N GLN A 22 -22.11 17.31 18.30
CA GLN A 22 -23.45 17.64 18.82
C GLN A 22 -23.51 17.40 20.32
N GLN A 23 -24.25 18.25 20.99
CA GLN A 23 -24.45 18.13 22.45
C GLN A 23 -25.09 16.79 22.84
N GLY A 24 -24.55 16.17 23.87
CA GLY A 24 -25.10 14.93 24.45
C GLY A 24 -24.80 13.66 23.62
N ARG A 25 -23.92 13.73 22.61
CA ARG A 25 -23.50 12.57 21.86
C ARG A 25 -22.01 12.30 22.06
N PRO A 26 -21.62 11.06 22.36
CA PRO A 26 -20.22 10.72 22.52
C PRO A 26 -19.51 10.81 21.17
N PRO A 27 -18.31 11.43 21.10
CA PRO A 27 -17.47 11.36 19.92
C PRO A 27 -16.88 9.95 19.78
N ILE A 28 -16.70 9.52 18.56
CA ILE A 28 -16.06 8.25 18.22
C ILE A 28 -14.77 8.47 17.42
N ASP A 29 -13.95 7.43 17.30
CA ASP A 29 -12.69 7.47 16.54
C ASP A 29 -12.88 7.94 15.08
N ALA A 30 -13.97 7.51 14.43
CA ALA A 30 -14.31 7.93 13.08
C ALA A 30 -14.49 9.45 12.94
N ASP A 31 -15.06 10.11 13.95
CA ASP A 31 -15.28 11.56 13.93
C ASP A 31 -13.94 12.32 14.00
N PHE A 32 -13.03 11.88 14.88
CA PHE A 32 -11.70 12.48 14.98
C PHE A 32 -10.89 12.27 13.71
N ASN A 33 -10.89 11.04 13.18
CA ASN A 33 -10.18 10.71 11.95
C ASN A 33 -10.71 11.54 10.77
N GLU A 34 -12.04 11.68 10.62
CA GLU A 34 -12.64 12.51 9.57
C GLU A 34 -12.25 13.99 9.69
N ALA A 35 -12.23 14.54 10.91
CA ALA A 35 -11.83 15.92 11.13
C ALA A 35 -10.39 16.18 10.64
N HIS A 36 -9.46 15.27 10.93
CA HIS A 36 -8.08 15.38 10.48
C HIS A 36 -7.94 15.19 8.95
N GLU A 37 -8.67 14.24 8.38
CA GLU A 37 -8.66 14.00 6.93
C GLU A 37 -9.19 15.21 6.14
N ILE A 38 -10.24 15.87 6.62
CA ILE A 38 -10.75 17.11 6.04
C ILE A 38 -9.65 18.17 6.00
N GLN A 39 -8.96 18.39 7.13
CA GLN A 39 -7.89 19.39 7.22
C GLN A 39 -6.69 19.04 6.33
N LEU A 40 -6.27 17.79 6.35
CA LEU A 40 -5.16 17.31 5.52
C LEU A 40 -5.47 17.47 4.04
N GLN A 41 -6.68 17.12 3.62
CA GLN A 41 -7.11 17.29 2.23
C GLN A 41 -7.12 18.75 1.81
N MET A 42 -7.54 19.67 2.69
CA MET A 42 -7.51 21.12 2.39
C MET A 42 -6.08 21.61 2.23
N LEU A 43 -5.17 21.23 3.15
CA LEU A 43 -3.76 21.61 3.08
C LEU A 43 -3.09 21.11 1.80
N ARG A 44 -3.36 19.86 1.41
CA ARG A 44 -2.85 19.27 0.16
C ARG A 44 -3.39 19.98 -1.07
N SER A 45 -4.69 20.31 -1.07
CA SER A 45 -5.27 21.07 -2.15
C SER A 45 -4.62 22.46 -2.29
N TYR A 46 -4.45 23.19 -1.18
CA TYR A 46 -3.76 24.49 -1.21
C TYR A 46 -2.32 24.38 -1.71
N ALA A 47 -1.58 23.35 -1.24
CA ALA A 47 -0.21 23.16 -1.70
C ALA A 47 -0.16 22.84 -3.21
N ALA A 48 -1.04 21.96 -3.71
CA ALA A 48 -1.12 21.64 -5.13
C ALA A 48 -1.53 22.86 -5.98
N ASP A 49 -2.49 23.66 -5.52
CA ASP A 49 -2.97 24.84 -6.26
C ASP A 49 -1.92 25.97 -6.31
N LEU A 50 -1.12 26.12 -5.23
CA LEU A 50 -0.13 27.20 -5.13
C LEU A 50 1.25 26.83 -5.71
N ILE A 51 1.66 25.57 -5.55
CA ILE A 51 2.97 25.07 -5.99
C ILE A 51 2.87 24.42 -7.37
N GLY A 52 1.72 23.85 -7.70
CA GLY A 52 1.52 23.00 -8.86
C GLY A 52 1.73 21.52 -8.55
N ASP A 53 1.82 20.70 -9.59
CA ASP A 53 1.99 19.24 -9.48
C ASP A 53 3.26 18.85 -8.74
N GLN A 54 4.30 19.69 -8.79
CA GLN A 54 5.57 19.47 -8.12
C GLN A 54 6.33 20.77 -7.86
N GLY A 55 7.15 20.78 -6.82
CA GLY A 55 8.00 21.94 -6.51
C GLY A 55 9.05 21.68 -5.45
N ALA A 56 10.26 22.19 -5.69
CA ALA A 56 11.37 22.17 -4.74
C ALA A 56 11.44 23.46 -3.95
N VAL A 57 11.81 23.38 -2.69
CA VAL A 57 12.15 24.56 -1.89
C VAL A 57 13.65 24.81 -2.00
N GLY A 58 14.05 25.91 -2.65
CA GLY A 58 15.45 26.35 -2.66
C GLY A 58 16.47 25.35 -3.25
N GLY A 59 16.07 24.58 -4.29
CA GLY A 59 16.96 23.58 -4.89
C GLY A 59 17.02 22.25 -4.13
N ALA A 60 16.06 22.01 -3.23
CA ALA A 60 15.95 20.75 -2.53
C ALA A 60 15.80 19.56 -3.49
N PHE A 61 16.29 18.39 -3.07
CA PHE A 61 16.31 17.16 -3.89
C PHE A 61 17.10 17.30 -5.20
N GLU A 62 18.07 18.24 -5.26
CA GLU A 62 18.95 18.35 -6.41
C GLU A 62 19.68 17.02 -6.65
N ILE A 63 19.65 16.55 -7.89
CA ILE A 63 20.26 15.29 -8.28
C ILE A 63 21.63 15.54 -8.90
N THR A 64 22.67 15.03 -8.24
CA THR A 64 24.06 15.15 -8.72
C THR A 64 24.58 13.75 -9.08
N PRO A 65 25.01 13.52 -10.35
CA PRO A 65 25.53 12.22 -10.76
C PRO A 65 26.97 12.00 -10.22
N GLU A 66 27.20 10.86 -9.58
CA GLU A 66 28.52 10.37 -9.22
C GLU A 66 29.12 9.59 -10.40
N ARG A 67 30.18 10.15 -10.98
CA ARG A 67 30.85 9.56 -12.15
C ARG A 67 32.04 8.70 -11.73
N GLY A 68 32.18 7.54 -12.38
CA GLY A 68 33.36 6.71 -12.27
C GLY A 68 34.58 7.25 -13.02
N ALA A 69 35.67 6.52 -12.94
CA ALA A 69 36.85 6.77 -13.78
C ALA A 69 36.46 6.67 -15.26
N GLU A 70 37.23 7.33 -16.10
CA GLU A 70 37.02 7.29 -17.55
C GLU A 70 37.25 5.88 -18.09
N GLU A 71 36.25 5.34 -18.79
CA GLU A 71 36.31 4.06 -19.48
C GLU A 71 35.86 4.25 -20.93
N GLY A 72 36.76 4.01 -21.87
CA GLY A 72 36.45 4.11 -23.29
C GLY A 72 35.96 5.47 -23.79
N GLY A 73 36.46 6.55 -23.19
CA GLY A 73 36.07 7.94 -23.54
C GLY A 73 34.76 8.39 -22.87
N THR A 74 34.20 7.61 -21.94
CA THR A 74 32.98 7.96 -21.18
C THR A 74 33.21 7.81 -19.69
N HIS A 75 32.50 8.64 -18.90
CA HIS A 75 32.45 8.51 -17.44
C HIS A 75 31.13 7.86 -17.03
N PRO A 76 31.10 6.56 -16.72
CA PRO A 76 29.86 5.91 -16.31
C PRO A 76 29.31 6.52 -15.03
N VAL A 77 27.99 6.67 -14.96
CA VAL A 77 27.30 7.11 -13.73
C VAL A 77 27.17 5.92 -12.81
N LYS A 78 27.86 5.94 -11.68
CA LYS A 78 27.87 4.85 -10.69
C LYS A 78 26.74 4.98 -9.67
N ASP A 79 26.42 6.20 -9.27
CA ASP A 79 25.39 6.50 -8.31
C ASP A 79 24.86 7.93 -8.53
N LEU A 80 23.82 8.32 -7.80
CA LEU A 80 23.29 9.68 -7.76
C LEU A 80 23.27 10.15 -6.32
N THR A 81 23.69 11.39 -6.09
CA THR A 81 23.48 12.07 -4.81
C THR A 81 22.18 12.86 -4.87
N ILE A 82 21.34 12.70 -3.85
CA ILE A 82 20.05 13.37 -3.66
C ILE A 82 20.23 14.44 -2.61
N GLY A 83 20.05 15.68 -2.99
CA GLY A 83 20.20 16.85 -2.12
C GLY A 83 19.16 16.89 -0.99
N THR A 84 19.48 17.61 0.08
CA THR A 84 18.60 17.79 1.24
C THR A 84 17.46 18.76 0.96
N GLY A 85 16.49 18.80 1.89
CA GLY A 85 15.42 19.79 1.91
C GLY A 85 14.05 19.24 1.65
N ARG A 86 13.11 20.12 1.27
CA ARG A 86 11.70 19.77 1.07
C ARG A 86 11.30 19.85 -0.40
N TYR A 87 10.54 18.86 -0.83
CA TYR A 87 9.95 18.78 -2.15
C TYR A 87 8.46 18.47 -2.03
N TYR A 88 7.66 18.98 -2.93
CA TYR A 88 6.21 18.75 -2.95
C TYR A 88 5.82 17.98 -4.22
N VAL A 89 4.98 16.98 -4.06
CA VAL A 89 4.38 16.21 -5.16
C VAL A 89 2.88 16.09 -4.91
N ASP A 90 2.06 16.60 -5.80
CA ASP A 90 0.58 16.63 -5.68
C ASP A 90 0.09 17.11 -4.29
N GLY A 91 0.76 18.13 -3.75
CA GLY A 91 0.47 18.67 -2.42
C GLY A 91 1.00 17.87 -1.24
N MET A 92 1.61 16.72 -1.46
CA MET A 92 2.29 15.94 -0.42
C MET A 92 3.70 16.48 -0.21
N GLN A 93 4.06 16.75 1.04
CA GLN A 93 5.39 17.19 1.40
C GLN A 93 6.32 16.00 1.61
N CYS A 94 7.45 15.99 0.92
CA CYS A 94 8.56 15.09 1.13
C CYS A 94 9.72 15.83 1.76
N GLU A 95 10.47 15.18 2.63
CA GLU A 95 11.62 15.75 3.28
C GLU A 95 12.80 14.79 3.23
N ASN A 96 13.93 15.28 2.73
CA ASN A 96 15.23 14.66 2.88
C ASN A 96 15.99 15.42 3.96
N GLY A 97 16.39 14.70 5.03
CA GLY A 97 16.89 15.29 6.29
C GLY A 97 18.12 16.20 6.16
N ALA A 98 18.96 16.21 7.19
CA ALA A 98 20.10 17.14 7.27
C ALA A 98 21.24 16.81 6.29
N ASP A 99 21.36 15.55 5.86
CA ASP A 99 22.43 15.08 5.00
C ASP A 99 21.93 14.65 3.63
N ALA A 100 22.70 14.90 2.58
CA ALA A 100 22.45 14.34 1.27
C ALA A 100 22.62 12.82 1.30
N VAL A 101 21.73 12.10 0.61
CA VAL A 101 21.76 10.65 0.54
C VAL A 101 22.05 10.18 -0.89
N LYS A 102 22.58 8.97 -1.04
CA LYS A 102 22.75 8.37 -2.36
C LYS A 102 21.52 7.61 -2.79
N LEU A 103 21.35 7.43 -4.10
CA LEU A 103 20.30 6.60 -4.65
C LEU A 103 20.36 5.18 -4.07
N SER A 104 21.57 4.63 -3.90
CA SER A 104 21.82 3.31 -3.33
C SER A 104 21.57 3.19 -1.81
N THR A 105 21.42 4.30 -1.11
CA THR A 105 21.25 4.36 0.36
C THR A 105 20.04 5.18 0.77
N GLN A 106 19.14 5.49 -0.14
CA GLN A 106 17.92 6.23 0.19
C GLN A 106 17.04 5.44 1.17
N PRO A 107 16.28 6.14 2.06
CA PRO A 107 15.74 5.53 3.27
C PRO A 107 14.55 4.58 3.04
N PHE A 108 13.85 4.65 1.90
CA PHE A 108 12.58 3.97 1.73
C PHE A 108 12.53 3.01 0.54
N GLY A 109 13.66 2.60 0.04
CA GLY A 109 13.75 1.67 -1.08
C GLY A 109 14.82 2.08 -2.09
N GLY A 110 14.70 1.60 -3.31
CA GLY A 110 15.63 1.85 -4.39
C GLY A 110 16.66 0.75 -4.61
N PRO A 111 17.49 0.90 -5.64
CA PRO A 111 18.53 -0.06 -5.94
C PRO A 111 19.62 -0.04 -4.86
N THR A 112 20.13 -1.20 -4.50
CA THR A 112 21.31 -1.29 -3.63
C THR A 112 22.59 -0.95 -4.40
N ALA A 113 23.69 -0.73 -3.67
CA ALA A 113 24.99 -0.53 -4.31
C ALA A 113 25.37 -1.73 -5.21
N ASP A 114 25.05 -2.97 -4.79
CA ASP A 114 25.30 -4.17 -5.58
C ASP A 114 24.43 -4.20 -6.84
N ASP A 115 23.16 -3.76 -6.77
CA ASP A 115 22.30 -3.66 -7.94
C ASP A 115 22.89 -2.67 -8.97
N LEU A 116 23.40 -1.54 -8.51
CA LEU A 116 24.04 -0.52 -9.37
C LEU A 116 25.37 -1.01 -9.97
N LEU A 117 26.11 -1.85 -9.24
CA LEU A 117 27.30 -2.49 -9.77
C LEU A 117 26.98 -3.49 -10.89
N GLN A 118 25.91 -4.26 -10.72
CA GLN A 118 25.47 -5.24 -11.71
C GLN A 118 24.77 -4.58 -12.91
N LYS A 119 24.04 -3.50 -12.68
CA LYS A 119 23.30 -2.75 -13.70
C LYS A 119 23.59 -1.26 -13.58
N PRO A 120 24.71 -0.78 -14.16
CA PRO A 120 25.07 0.63 -14.13
C PRO A 120 23.97 1.52 -14.73
N ILE A 121 23.92 2.76 -14.25
CA ILE A 121 22.95 3.74 -14.71
C ILE A 121 23.23 4.10 -16.17
N THR A 122 22.35 3.70 -17.05
CA THR A 122 22.45 4.01 -18.49
C THR A 122 21.85 5.39 -18.76
N VAL A 123 22.64 6.31 -19.26
CA VAL A 123 22.20 7.65 -19.64
C VAL A 123 21.91 7.76 -21.14
N PRO A 124 20.94 8.58 -21.58
CA PRO A 124 20.06 9.37 -20.74
C PRO A 124 19.02 8.56 -19.99
N ALA A 125 18.70 8.98 -18.77
CA ALA A 125 17.65 8.41 -17.94
C ALA A 125 16.74 9.52 -17.42
N LEU A 126 15.46 9.23 -17.25
CA LEU A 126 14.56 10.08 -16.49
C LEU A 126 14.72 9.75 -15.02
N VAL A 127 14.98 10.77 -14.21
CA VAL A 127 14.96 10.67 -12.75
C VAL A 127 13.65 11.27 -12.26
N TYR A 128 12.93 10.53 -11.43
CA TYR A 128 11.64 10.99 -10.90
C TYR A 128 11.49 10.60 -9.43
N LEU A 129 10.62 11.31 -8.72
CA LEU A 129 10.32 11.08 -7.32
C LEU A 129 8.97 10.37 -7.23
N ASP A 130 8.95 9.15 -6.70
CA ASP A 130 7.74 8.42 -6.33
C ASP A 130 7.41 8.70 -4.86
N VAL A 131 6.17 9.08 -4.57
CA VAL A 131 5.75 9.52 -3.25
C VAL A 131 4.45 8.86 -2.86
N TRP A 132 4.38 8.32 -1.65
CA TRP A 132 3.16 7.71 -1.12
C TRP A 132 3.09 7.82 0.39
N GLU A 133 1.94 7.48 0.95
CA GLU A 133 1.76 7.35 2.40
C GLU A 133 1.96 5.90 2.82
N HIS A 134 2.82 5.71 3.79
CA HIS A 134 3.07 4.43 4.44
C HIS A 134 2.46 4.42 5.84
N HIS A 135 1.63 3.42 6.10
CA HIS A 135 0.97 3.24 7.38
C HIS A 135 1.88 2.49 8.33
N ARG A 136 2.09 3.02 9.51
CA ARG A 136 2.93 2.43 10.56
C ARG A 136 2.12 2.09 11.81
N THR A 137 2.38 0.92 12.33
CA THR A 137 1.82 0.40 13.57
C THR A 137 2.94 0.21 14.61
N TRP A 138 2.58 -0.22 15.79
CA TRP A 138 3.56 -0.58 16.83
C TRP A 138 4.51 -1.72 16.39
N ILE A 139 4.15 -2.49 15.38
CA ILE A 139 5.00 -3.59 14.87
C ILE A 139 6.28 -3.03 14.25
N GLU A 140 6.17 -1.93 13.51
CA GLU A 140 7.29 -1.26 12.87
C GLU A 140 7.95 -0.21 13.79
N ASP A 141 7.21 0.30 14.79
CA ASP A 141 7.68 1.37 15.66
C ASP A 141 7.20 1.19 17.10
N ASP A 142 8.09 0.67 17.96
CA ASP A 142 7.79 0.41 19.37
C ASP A 142 7.42 1.66 20.17
N VAL A 143 7.78 2.87 19.70
CA VAL A 143 7.44 4.14 20.35
C VAL A 143 5.93 4.38 20.35
N LEU A 144 5.19 3.73 19.46
CA LEU A 144 3.74 3.83 19.40
C LEU A 144 3.02 3.04 20.48
N ARG A 145 3.72 2.17 21.21
CA ARG A 145 3.15 1.42 22.34
C ARG A 145 2.97 2.31 23.56
N ASP A 146 1.84 2.18 24.21
CA ASP A 146 1.61 2.83 25.50
C ASP A 146 1.91 1.84 26.65
N PRO A 147 2.95 2.10 27.45
CA PRO A 147 3.27 1.24 28.61
C PRO A 147 2.15 1.16 29.63
N ALA A 148 1.33 2.22 29.80
CA ALA A 148 0.23 2.24 30.73
C ALA A 148 -0.92 1.30 30.32
N LEU A 149 -1.01 0.96 29.02
CA LEU A 149 -2.00 0.02 28.49
C LEU A 149 -1.44 -1.40 28.32
N GLY A 150 -0.31 -1.72 28.98
CA GLY A 150 0.32 -3.03 28.86
C GLY A 150 0.99 -3.29 27.51
N GLY A 151 1.33 -2.23 26.77
CA GLY A 151 2.04 -2.30 25.50
C GLY A 151 1.15 -2.31 24.26
N SER A 152 -0.15 -2.07 24.40
CA SER A 152 -1.04 -1.78 23.26
C SER A 152 -0.79 -0.37 22.72
N ASP A 153 -0.98 -0.16 21.43
CA ASP A 153 -0.98 1.18 20.84
C ASP A 153 -2.35 1.85 21.00
N THR A 154 -2.35 3.17 21.09
CA THR A 154 -3.57 4.01 21.11
C THR A 154 -3.93 4.55 19.74
N GLY A 155 -3.07 4.34 18.78
CA GLY A 155 -3.28 4.80 17.41
C GLY A 155 -2.05 4.60 16.54
N THR A 156 -2.30 4.38 15.28
CA THR A 156 -1.29 4.20 14.24
C THR A 156 -0.86 5.54 13.64
N ARG A 157 0.13 5.51 12.76
CA ARG A 157 0.64 6.73 12.11
C ARG A 157 0.69 6.54 10.60
N SER A 158 0.47 7.61 9.86
CA SER A 158 0.79 7.69 8.44
C SER A 158 2.05 8.53 8.27
N ARG A 159 2.97 8.07 7.45
CA ARG A 159 4.22 8.75 7.13
C ARG A 159 4.34 8.91 5.62
N THR A 160 4.62 10.13 5.15
CA THR A 160 5.02 10.33 3.76
C THR A 160 6.38 9.68 3.54
N VAL A 161 6.44 8.78 2.58
CA VAL A 161 7.66 8.15 2.12
C VAL A 161 7.90 8.52 0.67
N TRP A 162 9.17 8.50 0.28
CA TRP A 162 9.58 8.89 -1.05
C TRP A 162 10.73 8.00 -1.53
N GLU A 163 10.77 7.81 -2.83
CA GLU A 163 11.83 7.05 -3.51
C GLU A 163 12.20 7.78 -4.79
N VAL A 164 13.49 8.05 -4.98
CA VAL A 164 14.01 8.50 -6.27
C VAL A 164 14.18 7.29 -7.16
N ARG A 165 13.53 7.31 -8.31
CA ARG A 165 13.54 6.22 -9.29
C ARG A 165 14.14 6.65 -10.61
N LEU A 166 14.61 5.65 -11.35
CA LEU A 166 15.23 5.81 -12.66
C LEU A 166 14.47 5.06 -13.73
N LEU A 167 14.20 5.75 -14.82
CA LEU A 167 13.70 5.14 -16.05
C LEU A 167 14.74 5.34 -17.17
N SER A 168 15.53 4.30 -17.45
CA SER A 168 16.53 4.32 -18.50
C SER A 168 15.89 4.38 -19.88
N LYS A 169 16.55 5.03 -20.83
CA LYS A 169 16.06 5.26 -22.20
C LYS A 169 15.70 3.99 -22.96
N ASP A 170 16.37 2.88 -22.68
CA ASP A 170 16.06 1.57 -23.28
C ASP A 170 14.62 1.13 -22.99
N LYS A 171 14.10 1.49 -21.81
CA LYS A 171 12.73 1.19 -21.38
C LYS A 171 11.68 2.21 -21.86
N TRP A 172 12.10 3.27 -22.55
CA TRP A 172 11.17 4.28 -23.06
C TRP A 172 10.39 3.75 -24.27
N THR A 173 9.15 4.14 -24.38
CA THR A 173 8.32 3.92 -25.56
C THR A 173 8.86 4.68 -26.77
N ALA A 174 8.37 4.38 -27.95
CA ALA A 174 8.77 5.10 -29.15
C ALA A 174 8.42 6.60 -29.10
N ASP A 175 7.27 6.94 -28.51
CA ASP A 175 6.82 8.32 -28.35
C ASP A 175 7.68 9.08 -27.34
N GLU A 176 8.00 8.47 -26.21
CA GLU A 176 8.90 9.05 -25.21
C GLU A 176 10.31 9.29 -25.78
N LYS A 177 10.87 8.32 -26.54
CA LYS A 177 12.16 8.48 -27.20
C LYS A 177 12.17 9.65 -28.19
N LYS A 178 11.04 9.90 -28.87
CA LYS A 178 10.90 10.99 -29.85
C LYS A 178 10.72 12.35 -29.18
N ASN A 179 10.07 12.39 -28.04
CA ASN A 179 9.56 13.62 -27.46
C ASN A 179 10.24 14.02 -26.11
N PHE A 180 11.16 13.22 -25.58
CA PHE A 180 11.73 13.42 -24.24
C PHE A 180 12.36 14.81 -24.02
N ALA A 181 12.89 15.42 -25.07
CA ALA A 181 13.50 16.75 -24.99
C ALA A 181 12.51 17.89 -25.21
N LYS A 182 11.25 17.60 -25.54
CA LYS A 182 10.24 18.65 -25.74
C LYS A 182 9.79 19.21 -24.41
N LYS A 183 9.83 20.53 -24.28
CA LYS A 183 9.25 21.24 -23.15
C LYS A 183 7.75 20.95 -23.10
N GLY A 184 7.24 20.50 -21.95
CA GLY A 184 5.82 20.16 -21.77
C GLY A 184 5.45 18.73 -22.17
N PHE A 185 6.42 17.83 -22.39
CA PHE A 185 6.08 16.42 -22.50
C PHE A 185 5.51 15.90 -21.17
N ALA A 186 4.39 15.21 -21.26
CA ALA A 186 3.61 14.76 -20.11
C ALA A 186 4.23 13.51 -19.45
N TRP A 187 5.36 13.69 -18.79
CA TRP A 187 6.06 12.59 -18.11
C TRP A 187 5.24 11.98 -16.97
N LYS A 188 4.44 12.78 -16.26
CA LYS A 188 3.59 12.31 -15.16
C LYS A 188 2.64 11.22 -15.66
N GLU A 189 1.87 11.51 -16.70
CA GLU A 189 0.91 10.57 -17.28
C GLU A 189 1.61 9.34 -17.88
N ALA A 190 2.79 9.53 -18.47
CA ALA A 190 3.58 8.43 -18.99
C ALA A 190 4.07 7.48 -17.89
N LEU A 191 4.50 8.01 -16.75
CA LEU A 191 4.91 7.24 -15.58
C LEU A 191 3.72 6.57 -14.91
N GLU A 192 2.63 7.29 -14.67
CA GLU A 192 1.40 6.75 -14.11
C GLU A 192 0.83 5.59 -14.93
N SER A 193 0.93 5.67 -16.24
CA SER A 193 0.49 4.58 -17.12
C SER A 193 1.38 3.32 -17.05
N ARG A 194 2.64 3.46 -16.65
CA ARG A 194 3.61 2.35 -16.55
C ARG A 194 3.62 1.68 -15.19
N ASP A 195 3.79 2.49 -14.15
CA ASP A 195 3.95 2.01 -12.77
C ASP A 195 2.60 1.59 -12.16
N GLY A 196 1.61 1.50 -13.04
CA GLY A 196 0.33 0.99 -12.72
C GLY A 196 -0.43 1.94 -11.82
N ALA A 197 -0.95 3.00 -12.39
CA ALA A 197 -2.27 3.39 -11.91
C ALA A 197 -3.00 2.10 -11.63
N ASN A 198 -3.39 1.89 -10.38
CA ASN A 198 -4.02 0.64 -9.93
C ASN A 198 -5.20 0.30 -10.85
N HIS A 199 -4.96 -0.48 -11.88
CA HIS A 199 -5.96 -0.90 -12.85
C HIS A 199 -6.90 -1.96 -12.29
N GLY A 200 -6.60 -2.45 -11.09
CA GLY A 200 -7.43 -3.40 -10.38
C GLY A 200 -8.79 -2.79 -10.07
N LYS A 201 -9.87 -3.52 -10.42
CA LYS A 201 -11.24 -3.14 -10.12
C LYS A 201 -11.87 -4.23 -9.27
N LEU A 202 -12.38 -3.85 -8.09
CA LEU A 202 -13.21 -4.68 -7.25
C LEU A 202 -14.66 -4.19 -7.34
N ARG A 203 -15.57 -5.13 -7.43
CA ARG A 203 -17.01 -4.85 -7.38
C ARG A 203 -17.63 -5.66 -6.24
N VAL A 204 -18.30 -4.98 -5.35
CA VAL A 204 -19.12 -5.63 -4.32
C VAL A 204 -20.54 -5.73 -4.83
N ARG A 205 -21.11 -6.92 -4.71
CA ARG A 205 -22.53 -7.18 -5.02
C ARG A 205 -23.20 -7.76 -3.78
N PHE A 206 -24.29 -7.18 -3.39
CA PHE A 206 -25.17 -7.79 -2.41
C PHE A 206 -26.12 -8.74 -3.13
N ASN A 207 -26.13 -9.98 -2.71
CA ASN A 207 -27.20 -10.89 -3.04
C ASN A 207 -28.38 -10.56 -2.09
N ALA A 208 -29.24 -9.65 -2.50
CA ALA A 208 -30.56 -9.59 -1.90
C ALA A 208 -31.21 -10.91 -2.27
N GLY A 209 -31.34 -11.83 -1.31
CA GLY A 209 -32.00 -13.12 -1.55
C GLY A 209 -33.28 -12.90 -2.35
N ALA A 210 -33.46 -13.69 -3.37
CA ALA A 210 -34.64 -13.64 -4.23
C ALA A 210 -35.88 -14.11 -3.43
N HIS A 211 -36.36 -13.27 -2.56
CA HIS A 211 -37.65 -13.46 -1.90
C HIS A 211 -38.65 -12.56 -2.59
N GLY A 212 -39.60 -13.21 -3.24
CA GLY A 212 -40.70 -12.60 -4.00
C GLY A 212 -41.74 -11.92 -3.11
N GLY A 213 -41.33 -10.98 -2.29
CA GLY A 213 -42.18 -10.07 -1.55
C GLY A 213 -42.31 -8.74 -2.30
N GLY A 214 -43.50 -8.14 -2.30
CA GLY A 214 -43.70 -6.82 -2.88
C GLY A 214 -42.84 -5.75 -2.18
N ASP A 215 -42.75 -4.56 -2.76
CA ASP A 215 -41.92 -3.42 -2.29
C ASP A 215 -42.08 -3.00 -0.81
N CYS A 216 -43.08 -3.59 -0.12
CA CYS A 216 -43.34 -3.32 1.30
C CYS A 216 -43.11 -4.54 2.23
N ASP A 217 -42.69 -5.68 1.70
CA ASP A 217 -42.40 -6.88 2.48
C ASP A 217 -40.93 -6.87 2.91
N VAL A 218 -40.69 -6.53 4.15
CA VAL A 218 -39.37 -6.70 4.78
C VAL A 218 -39.26 -8.17 5.19
N ASP A 219 -38.33 -8.89 4.55
CA ASP A 219 -38.00 -10.26 4.91
C ASP A 219 -37.75 -10.36 6.43
N ALA A 220 -38.38 -11.33 7.10
CA ALA A 220 -38.17 -11.55 8.53
C ALA A 220 -36.68 -11.81 8.89
N ASP A 221 -35.91 -12.22 7.90
CA ASP A 221 -34.46 -12.43 8.01
C ASP A 221 -33.59 -11.22 7.60
N ALA A 222 -34.18 -10.15 7.10
CA ALA A 222 -33.48 -8.92 6.69
C ALA A 222 -33.01 -8.05 7.87
N ARG A 223 -32.88 -8.62 9.06
CA ARG A 223 -32.29 -7.94 10.21
C ARG A 223 -30.81 -8.20 10.29
N TYR A 224 -30.08 -7.19 10.75
CA TYR A 224 -28.68 -7.31 11.07
C TYR A 224 -28.45 -8.43 12.13
N ARG A 225 -27.53 -9.35 11.83
CA ARG A 225 -27.26 -10.54 12.67
C ARG A 225 -25.81 -10.63 13.10
N GLY A 226 -25.14 -9.56 13.33
CA GLY A 226 -23.72 -9.58 13.67
C GLY A 226 -23.34 -8.54 14.70
N VAL A 227 -22.04 -8.41 14.93
CA VAL A 227 -21.45 -7.32 15.69
C VAL A 227 -21.45 -6.09 14.81
N GLU A 228 -21.95 -4.96 15.32
CA GLU A 228 -21.98 -3.70 14.59
C GLU A 228 -20.57 -3.18 14.34
N ASN A 229 -20.41 -2.40 13.24
CA ASN A 229 -19.18 -1.70 12.88
C ASN A 229 -17.96 -2.59 12.59
N GLN A 230 -18.17 -3.78 12.06
CA GLN A 230 -17.05 -4.58 11.57
C GLN A 230 -16.54 -4.01 10.25
N LEU A 231 -15.27 -3.68 10.22
CA LEU A 231 -14.58 -3.23 9.01
C LEU A 231 -13.86 -4.40 8.36
N TYR A 232 -14.22 -4.70 7.12
CA TYR A 232 -13.54 -5.71 6.32
C TYR A 232 -12.62 -5.03 5.32
N ARG A 233 -11.38 -5.50 5.24
CA ARG A 233 -10.44 -5.14 4.21
C ARG A 233 -10.48 -6.18 3.11
N VAL A 234 -10.67 -5.75 1.87
CA VAL A 234 -10.63 -6.61 0.69
C VAL A 234 -9.63 -6.04 -0.30
N GLU A 235 -8.68 -6.84 -0.72
CA GLU A 235 -7.61 -6.42 -1.63
C GLU A 235 -7.43 -7.43 -2.75
N ILE A 236 -7.02 -6.96 -3.93
CA ILE A 236 -6.56 -7.82 -5.00
C ILE A 236 -5.21 -8.41 -4.57
N HIS A 237 -5.13 -9.72 -4.50
CA HIS A 237 -3.91 -10.43 -4.12
C HIS A 237 -3.04 -10.73 -5.35
N ARG A 238 -3.64 -11.30 -6.39
CA ARG A 238 -2.94 -11.59 -7.64
C ARG A 238 -3.65 -10.94 -8.80
N ALA A 239 -2.90 -10.24 -9.63
CA ALA A 239 -3.44 -9.71 -10.89
C ALA A 239 -3.86 -10.84 -11.82
N GLY A 240 -4.91 -10.61 -12.60
CA GLY A 240 -5.42 -11.59 -13.55
C GLY A 240 -6.76 -11.17 -14.14
N MET A 241 -7.41 -12.09 -14.82
CA MET A 241 -8.72 -11.85 -15.42
C MET A 241 -9.82 -11.89 -14.34
N ALA A 242 -10.74 -10.95 -14.43
CA ALA A 242 -11.97 -10.96 -13.63
C ALA A 242 -13.00 -11.89 -14.26
N LEU A 243 -13.94 -12.37 -13.46
CA LEU A 243 -15.13 -13.06 -13.98
C LEU A 243 -15.84 -12.13 -15.00
N PRO A 244 -16.12 -12.60 -16.21
CA PRO A 244 -16.83 -11.79 -17.21
C PRO A 244 -18.14 -11.24 -16.67
N SER A 245 -18.50 -10.04 -17.07
CA SER A 245 -19.76 -9.41 -16.66
C SER A 245 -21.00 -10.14 -17.20
N SER A 246 -20.82 -10.94 -18.24
CA SER A 246 -21.83 -11.81 -18.82
C SER A 246 -22.07 -13.09 -18.01
N ALA A 247 -21.10 -13.49 -17.17
CA ALA A 247 -21.23 -14.69 -16.36
C ALA A 247 -22.18 -14.45 -15.18
N ASP A 248 -23.11 -15.38 -14.96
CA ASP A 248 -23.92 -15.39 -13.74
C ASP A 248 -23.13 -16.08 -12.62
N PRO A 249 -22.70 -15.32 -11.59
CA PRO A 249 -21.93 -15.89 -10.49
C PRO A 249 -22.72 -16.94 -9.68
N ASP A 250 -24.03 -16.91 -9.75
CA ASP A 250 -24.91 -17.79 -8.97
C ASP A 250 -25.34 -19.04 -9.77
N ASP A 251 -25.20 -19.03 -11.10
CA ASP A 251 -25.48 -20.21 -11.93
C ASP A 251 -24.25 -21.12 -12.07
N PRO A 252 -24.25 -22.33 -11.49
CA PRO A 252 -23.13 -23.27 -11.60
C PRO A 252 -22.96 -23.83 -13.04
N LYS A 253 -23.93 -23.67 -13.90
CA LYS A 253 -23.94 -24.17 -15.29
C LYS A 253 -23.61 -23.10 -16.32
N ASP A 254 -23.42 -21.84 -15.88
CA ASP A 254 -23.09 -20.75 -16.78
C ASP A 254 -21.79 -21.05 -17.55
N PRO A 255 -21.81 -21.03 -18.89
CA PRO A 255 -20.68 -21.40 -19.73
C PRO A 255 -19.49 -20.46 -19.57
N ASP A 256 -19.72 -19.17 -19.36
CA ASP A 256 -18.66 -18.17 -19.18
C ASP A 256 -17.98 -18.35 -17.82
N LYS A 257 -18.75 -18.66 -16.78
CA LYS A 257 -18.24 -19.02 -15.47
C LYS A 257 -17.42 -20.30 -15.51
N LYS A 258 -17.91 -21.33 -16.19
CA LYS A 258 -17.20 -22.60 -16.35
C LYS A 258 -15.86 -22.39 -17.06
N LYS A 259 -15.87 -21.67 -18.17
CA LYS A 259 -14.66 -21.33 -18.93
C LYS A 259 -13.66 -20.56 -18.06
N PHE A 260 -14.11 -19.57 -17.30
CA PHE A 260 -13.27 -18.81 -16.38
C PHE A 260 -12.67 -19.71 -15.29
N LEU A 261 -13.42 -20.64 -14.74
CA LEU A 261 -12.94 -21.58 -13.73
C LEU A 261 -11.96 -22.62 -14.29
N ASP A 262 -12.09 -22.99 -15.54
CA ASP A 262 -11.16 -23.89 -16.23
C ASP A 262 -9.81 -23.18 -16.51
N GLU A 263 -9.82 -21.87 -16.69
CA GLU A 263 -8.65 -21.03 -16.90
C GLU A 263 -8.08 -20.42 -15.59
N ARG A 264 -8.27 -21.08 -14.45
CA ARG A 264 -7.89 -20.58 -13.10
C ARG A 264 -6.46 -20.06 -12.96
N ALA A 265 -5.53 -20.56 -13.75
CA ALA A 265 -4.14 -20.10 -13.72
C ALA A 265 -4.00 -18.60 -14.06
N HIS A 266 -4.97 -18.02 -14.76
CA HIS A 266 -4.97 -16.62 -15.17
C HIS A 266 -6.01 -15.77 -14.43
N ALA A 267 -6.76 -16.35 -13.50
CA ALA A 267 -7.77 -15.63 -12.72
C ALA A 267 -7.13 -14.71 -11.68
N ALA A 268 -7.69 -13.52 -11.56
CA ALA A 268 -7.36 -12.64 -10.44
C ALA A 268 -7.82 -13.27 -9.13
N THR A 269 -7.03 -13.11 -8.09
CA THR A 269 -7.40 -13.54 -6.74
C THR A 269 -7.50 -12.34 -5.82
N PHE A 270 -8.34 -12.45 -4.80
CA PHE A 270 -8.44 -11.44 -3.76
C PHE A 270 -8.20 -12.09 -2.39
N LYS A 271 -7.80 -11.27 -1.45
CA LYS A 271 -7.72 -11.60 -0.03
C LYS A 271 -8.64 -10.69 0.75
N TRP A 272 -9.09 -11.16 1.88
CA TRP A 272 -9.90 -10.36 2.79
C TRP A 272 -9.44 -10.59 4.22
N SER A 273 -9.60 -9.58 5.04
CA SER A 273 -9.32 -9.62 6.46
C SER A 273 -10.46 -8.97 7.21
N ARG A 274 -10.89 -9.61 8.27
CA ARG A 274 -11.77 -9.00 9.26
C ARG A 274 -10.98 -7.95 10.05
N GLU A 275 -11.67 -6.92 10.52
CA GLU A 275 -11.07 -5.85 11.34
C GLU A 275 -9.90 -5.13 10.65
N ASN A 276 -10.00 -4.99 9.32
CA ASN A 276 -9.05 -4.23 8.51
C ASN A 276 -7.59 -4.69 8.63
N GLY A 277 -7.35 -5.96 8.96
CA GLY A 277 -6.00 -6.51 9.14
C GLY A 277 -5.29 -6.00 10.39
N SER A 278 -6.05 -5.57 11.40
CA SER A 278 -5.49 -5.09 12.67
C SER A 278 -4.94 -6.19 13.55
N VAL A 279 -5.38 -7.44 13.34
CA VAL A 279 -4.80 -8.60 14.02
C VAL A 279 -3.44 -8.90 13.40
N ALA A 280 -2.41 -8.38 14.03
CA ALA A 280 -1.04 -8.50 13.56
C ALA A 280 -0.09 -8.78 14.73
N ALA A 281 1.01 -9.48 14.46
CA ALA A 281 2.04 -9.77 15.43
C ALA A 281 3.43 -9.65 14.80
N ARG A 282 4.42 -9.33 15.61
CA ARG A 282 5.80 -9.27 15.16
C ARG A 282 6.38 -10.67 15.11
N TRP A 283 6.94 -11.03 13.98
CA TRP A 283 7.77 -12.23 13.89
C TRP A 283 9.13 -11.97 14.55
N VAL A 284 9.42 -12.71 15.61
CA VAL A 284 10.70 -12.65 16.31
C VAL A 284 11.57 -13.81 15.82
N LYS A 285 12.69 -13.47 15.19
CA LYS A 285 13.70 -14.45 14.79
C LYS A 285 14.32 -15.04 16.05
N ALA A 286 13.89 -16.23 16.47
CA ALA A 286 14.51 -16.92 17.59
C ALA A 286 15.89 -17.46 17.17
N ARG A 287 16.90 -17.27 18.03
CA ARG A 287 18.23 -17.84 17.80
C ARG A 287 18.23 -19.39 17.74
N ASP A 288 17.18 -20.02 18.27
CA ASP A 288 17.08 -21.46 18.45
C ASP A 288 15.96 -22.12 17.61
N CYS A 289 15.34 -21.39 16.68
CA CYS A 289 14.44 -22.01 15.71
C CYS A 289 15.30 -22.45 14.52
N ASP A 290 15.53 -23.74 14.39
CA ASP A 290 16.20 -24.30 13.22
C ASP A 290 15.30 -24.14 12.00
N PRO A 291 15.71 -23.32 11.00
CA PRO A 291 14.97 -23.21 9.75
C PRO A 291 14.86 -24.53 8.99
N ALA A 292 15.74 -25.49 9.29
CA ALA A 292 15.72 -26.80 8.67
C ALA A 292 14.55 -27.66 9.12
N ASP A 293 13.97 -27.41 10.31
CA ASP A 293 12.75 -28.07 10.79
C ASP A 293 11.46 -27.35 10.37
N GLY A 294 11.65 -26.32 9.66
CA GLY A 294 10.76 -25.67 8.68
C GLY A 294 9.42 -25.31 9.19
N THR A 295 9.19 -24.74 10.45
CA THR A 295 7.80 -24.31 10.51
C THR A 295 7.30 -23.77 11.85
N VAL A 296 8.12 -23.34 12.73
CA VAL A 296 7.67 -22.65 13.94
C VAL A 296 7.99 -21.16 13.84
N LEU A 297 6.97 -20.34 13.63
CA LEU A 297 7.10 -18.89 13.73
C LEU A 297 6.88 -18.48 15.20
N ARG A 298 7.88 -17.90 15.81
CA ARG A 298 7.71 -17.27 17.11
C ARG A 298 7.22 -15.84 16.89
N ILE A 299 6.04 -15.54 17.42
CA ILE A 299 5.44 -14.23 17.33
C ILE A 299 5.40 -13.53 18.68
N GLU A 300 5.48 -12.21 18.67
CA GLU A 300 5.34 -11.33 19.81
C GLU A 300 4.18 -10.38 19.57
N GLY A 301 3.28 -10.24 20.55
CA GLY A 301 2.30 -9.18 20.60
C GLY A 301 0.83 -9.50 20.37
N PRO A 302 0.36 -10.77 20.21
CA PRO A 302 -1.08 -10.98 20.27
C PRO A 302 -1.60 -10.63 21.67
N ARG A 303 -2.74 -9.93 21.71
CA ARG A 303 -3.35 -9.47 22.97
C ARG A 303 -3.66 -10.62 23.93
N ASP A 304 -4.17 -11.72 23.40
CA ASP A 304 -4.51 -12.93 24.11
C ASP A 304 -4.71 -14.08 23.12
N GLU A 305 -4.97 -15.31 23.64
CA GLU A 305 -5.22 -16.48 22.80
C GLU A 305 -6.54 -16.44 22.01
N VAL A 306 -7.49 -15.60 22.40
CA VAL A 306 -8.81 -15.51 21.77
C VAL A 306 -8.81 -14.51 20.62
N HIS A 307 -8.09 -13.40 20.77
CA HIS A 307 -8.02 -12.32 19.79
C HIS A 307 -6.75 -12.35 18.93
N GLY A 308 -5.92 -13.39 19.10
CA GLY A 308 -4.73 -13.64 18.30
C GLY A 308 -4.99 -14.58 17.13
N PHE A 309 -3.97 -15.33 16.77
CA PHE A 309 -4.03 -16.33 15.71
C PHE A 309 -4.47 -17.68 16.28
N SER A 310 -5.38 -18.34 15.57
CA SER A 310 -5.90 -19.65 15.93
C SER A 310 -5.47 -20.71 14.92
N ALA A 311 -5.40 -21.96 15.36
CA ALA A 311 -5.09 -23.07 14.46
C ALA A 311 -6.13 -23.16 13.32
N GLY A 312 -5.66 -23.18 12.08
CA GLY A 312 -6.50 -23.17 10.89
C GLY A 312 -6.68 -21.79 10.25
N ASP A 313 -6.19 -20.72 10.88
CA ASP A 313 -6.23 -19.40 10.28
C ASP A 313 -5.23 -19.28 9.12
N TRP A 314 -5.61 -18.49 8.12
CA TRP A 314 -4.70 -18.05 7.08
C TRP A 314 -3.97 -16.80 7.55
N ILE A 315 -2.64 -16.85 7.54
CA ILE A 315 -1.79 -15.74 7.92
C ILE A 315 -1.03 -15.19 6.72
N GLU A 316 -0.83 -13.89 6.73
CA GLU A 316 -0.02 -13.18 5.76
C GLU A 316 1.30 -12.77 6.41
N ILE A 317 2.41 -13.19 5.84
CA ILE A 317 3.75 -12.82 6.30
C ILE A 317 4.23 -11.67 5.41
N THR A 318 4.67 -10.59 6.05
CA THR A 318 5.11 -9.38 5.36
C THR A 318 6.40 -8.88 5.96
N GLU A 319 7.25 -8.28 5.15
CA GLU A 319 8.44 -7.58 5.57
C GLU A 319 8.31 -6.08 5.26
N GLU A 320 8.86 -5.20 6.10
CA GLU A 320 8.79 -3.74 5.86
C GLU A 320 9.36 -3.35 4.50
N VAL A 321 10.41 -4.04 4.06
CA VAL A 321 11.02 -3.81 2.74
C VAL A 321 10.07 -4.17 1.60
N ASP A 322 9.33 -5.28 1.73
CA ASP A 322 8.35 -5.68 0.72
C ASP A 322 7.15 -4.74 0.69
N ASP A 323 6.69 -4.29 1.87
CA ASP A 323 5.62 -3.31 2.01
C ASP A 323 6.01 -1.97 1.36
N LEU A 324 7.22 -1.51 1.59
CA LEU A 324 7.76 -0.29 0.97
C LEU A 324 7.95 -0.43 -0.54
N ARG A 325 8.41 -1.59 -1.01
CA ARG A 325 8.62 -1.88 -2.44
C ARG A 325 7.35 -2.29 -3.18
N ARG A 326 6.23 -2.46 -2.46
CA ARG A 326 4.95 -2.95 -3.00
C ARG A 326 5.08 -4.32 -3.66
N HIS A 327 5.97 -5.18 -3.14
CA HIS A 327 6.12 -6.55 -3.58
C HIS A 327 4.96 -7.41 -3.08
N GLY A 328 4.66 -8.49 -3.79
CA GLY A 328 3.63 -9.46 -3.40
C GLY A 328 4.02 -10.20 -2.11
N TRP A 329 3.04 -10.62 -1.36
CA TRP A 329 3.11 -11.12 0.00
C TRP A 329 3.01 -12.64 0.02
N TYR A 330 3.51 -13.27 1.09
CA TYR A 330 3.45 -14.72 1.26
C TYR A 330 2.27 -15.10 2.16
N PHE A 331 1.51 -16.13 1.75
CA PHE A 331 0.44 -16.70 2.56
C PHE A 331 0.83 -18.05 3.10
N CYS A 332 0.53 -18.27 4.40
CA CYS A 332 0.64 -19.55 5.06
C CYS A 332 -0.68 -19.91 5.73
N ALA A 333 -1.10 -21.18 5.62
CA ALA A 333 -2.18 -21.69 6.45
C ALA A 333 -1.58 -22.27 7.72
N ASP A 334 -2.05 -21.83 8.88
CA ASP A 334 -1.71 -22.49 10.14
C ASP A 334 -2.46 -23.83 10.23
N GLN A 335 -1.76 -24.94 10.03
CA GLN A 335 -2.34 -26.29 10.06
C GLN A 335 -2.15 -26.99 11.40
N THR A 336 -2.09 -26.31 12.50
CA THR A 336 -1.98 -26.78 13.87
C THR A 336 -0.94 -25.97 14.63
N ARG A 337 -0.83 -26.10 15.95
CA ARG A 337 0.27 -25.52 16.76
C ARG A 337 1.70 -25.81 16.22
N ARG A 338 1.79 -26.46 15.05
CA ARG A 338 2.99 -26.69 14.25
C ARG A 338 2.64 -26.34 12.79
N GLY A 339 2.68 -25.07 12.47
CA GLY A 339 2.35 -24.55 11.13
C GLY A 339 3.32 -25.05 10.05
N ARG A 340 2.78 -25.40 8.88
CA ARG A 340 3.57 -25.61 7.66
C ARG A 340 3.23 -24.51 6.67
N CYS A 341 4.20 -23.71 6.29
CA CYS A 341 4.05 -22.77 5.20
C CYS A 341 3.93 -23.52 3.88
N ALA A 342 2.83 -23.33 3.18
CA ALA A 342 2.69 -23.76 1.79
C ALA A 342 2.86 -22.56 0.88
N TYR A 343 3.79 -22.64 -0.07
CA TYR A 343 3.90 -21.66 -1.15
C TYR A 343 2.72 -21.88 -2.09
N ALA A 344 1.95 -20.84 -2.36
CA ALA A 344 0.91 -20.83 -3.37
C ALA A 344 1.38 -20.09 -4.64
#